data_abde75bfc4644fffaa5a3a92b406bae0
#
_entry.id   abde75bfc4644fffaa5a3a92b406bae0
#
_cell.length_a   1.000
_cell.length_b   1.000
_cell.length_c   1.000
_cell.angle_alpha   90.00
_cell.angle_beta   90.00
_cell.angle_gamma   90.00
#
_symmetry.space_group_name_H-M   'P 1'
#
loop_
_entity.id
_entity.type
_entity.pdbx_description
1 polymer ?
#
loop_
_entity_poly.entity_id
_entity_poly.type
_entity_poly.pdbx_seq_one_letter_code
_entity_poly.pdbx_strand_id
1 'polypeptide(L)'
;MPATVILGAQWGDEGKGKLVDRLAEQASWVARFQGGNNAGHTVVIGDRVLKFHLLPSGITRQDCSLILGVVMVSAPGLLTSELENWLEPGGDAPKGNRLFVSERAHIILPYHRAMDSLDKTIGTTGRGIGPAYSDKINRIGLRFGDLAEIVNDPSWAQSATERMNSSLEAAGSDVRIDAQSLQNEVQWIHGIYESSIANTGLML
;
A
#
# COMPACT_ATOMS: atom_id res chain seq x y z
N MET A 1 20.98 11.52 11.54
CA MET A 1 21.52 11.07 10.25
C MET A 1 21.05 12.04 9.17
N PRO A 2 21.83 12.30 8.11
CA PRO A 2 21.33 13.12 7.01
C PRO A 2 20.20 12.40 6.28
N ALA A 3 19.12 13.14 5.95
CA ALA A 3 18.02 12.63 5.16
C ALA A 3 18.05 13.25 3.75
N THR A 4 17.86 12.42 2.73
CA THR A 4 17.73 12.85 1.34
C THR A 4 16.27 12.67 0.90
N VAL A 5 15.62 13.75 0.45
CA VAL A 5 14.26 13.70 -0.07
C VAL A 5 14.29 13.84 -1.59
N ILE A 6 13.64 12.88 -2.28
CA ILE A 6 13.55 12.84 -3.73
C ILE A 6 12.10 13.15 -4.14
N LEU A 7 11.92 14.27 -4.82
CA LEU A 7 10.62 14.72 -5.31
C LEU A 7 10.61 14.75 -6.83
N GLY A 8 9.45 14.46 -7.43
CA GLY A 8 9.21 14.67 -8.85
C GLY A 8 8.67 16.08 -9.09
N ALA A 9 9.21 16.77 -10.08
CA ALA A 9 8.75 18.10 -10.50
C ALA A 9 7.77 18.04 -11.70
N GLN A 10 7.45 16.84 -12.18
CA GLN A 10 6.53 16.59 -13.30
C GLN A 10 5.47 15.54 -12.90
N TRP A 11 4.67 15.10 -13.86
CA TRP A 11 3.52 14.22 -13.65
C TRP A 11 3.84 12.71 -13.63
N GLY A 12 5.09 12.33 -13.45
CA GLY A 12 5.55 10.93 -13.48
C GLY A 12 6.67 10.74 -14.50
N ASP A 13 7.18 9.53 -14.60
CA ASP A 13 8.20 9.07 -15.56
C ASP A 13 9.56 9.82 -15.52
N GLU A 14 9.82 10.59 -14.45
CA GLU A 14 11.10 11.30 -14.26
C GLU A 14 12.25 10.37 -13.86
N GLY A 15 11.98 9.08 -13.65
CA GLY A 15 13.01 8.13 -13.24
C GLY A 15 13.35 8.14 -11.75
N LYS A 16 12.45 8.66 -10.89
CA LYS A 16 12.65 8.68 -9.42
C LYS A 16 13.04 7.33 -8.84
N GLY A 17 12.37 6.25 -9.26
CA GLY A 17 12.66 4.90 -8.76
C GLY A 17 14.11 4.48 -9.01
N LYS A 18 14.65 4.78 -10.18
CA LYS A 18 16.04 4.49 -10.54
C LYS A 18 17.04 5.32 -9.72
N LEU A 19 16.72 6.60 -9.46
CA LEU A 19 17.55 7.45 -8.61
C LEU A 19 17.52 6.98 -7.15
N VAL A 20 16.35 6.60 -6.63
CA VAL A 20 16.21 6.04 -5.27
C VAL A 20 17.00 4.75 -5.15
N ASP A 21 16.91 3.83 -6.12
CA ASP A 21 17.67 2.58 -6.11
C ASP A 21 19.18 2.84 -6.03
N ARG A 22 19.69 3.80 -6.80
CA ARG A 22 21.11 4.18 -6.77
C ARG A 22 21.53 4.76 -5.41
N LEU A 23 20.72 5.66 -4.84
CA LEU A 23 21.02 6.29 -3.56
C LEU A 23 20.83 5.33 -2.38
N ALA A 24 20.00 4.31 -2.52
CA ALA A 24 19.78 3.27 -1.50
C ALA A 24 21.05 2.47 -1.18
N GLU A 25 22.07 2.49 -2.05
CA GLU A 25 23.38 1.87 -1.77
C GLU A 25 24.06 2.42 -0.49
N GLN A 26 23.74 3.64 -0.10
CA GLN A 26 24.33 4.33 1.05
C GLN A 26 23.30 4.61 2.15
N ALA A 27 22.08 4.09 2.01
CA ALA A 27 20.99 4.35 2.93
C ALA A 27 20.68 3.15 3.81
N SER A 28 20.57 3.36 5.11
CA SER A 28 20.07 2.37 6.05
C SER A 28 18.55 2.21 5.97
N TRP A 29 17.86 3.24 5.48
CA TRP A 29 16.40 3.30 5.37
C TRP A 29 15.98 3.89 4.03
N VAL A 30 14.97 3.28 3.41
CA VAL A 30 14.26 3.86 2.26
C VAL A 30 12.78 3.93 2.58
N ALA A 31 12.26 5.17 2.63
CA ALA A 31 10.86 5.41 2.94
C ALA A 31 10.10 5.90 1.70
N ARG A 32 8.99 5.24 1.38
CA ARG A 32 7.99 5.77 0.48
C ARG A 32 6.90 6.43 1.31
N PHE A 33 6.86 7.77 1.32
CA PHE A 33 6.05 8.51 2.26
C PHE A 33 4.61 8.78 1.79
N GLN A 34 4.34 8.71 0.46
CA GLN A 34 3.04 9.01 -0.12
C GLN A 34 2.75 8.23 -1.40
N GLY A 35 1.52 8.38 -1.91
CA GLY A 35 1.05 7.71 -3.11
C GLY A 35 0.45 6.35 -2.81
N GLY A 36 0.30 5.55 -3.84
CA GLY A 36 -0.29 4.22 -3.78
C GLY A 36 0.27 3.34 -4.90
N ASN A 37 -0.50 2.36 -5.30
CA ASN A 37 -0.14 1.39 -6.33
C ASN A 37 -0.26 1.92 -7.78
N ASN A 38 -0.36 3.24 -7.98
CA ASN A 38 -0.31 3.90 -9.29
C ASN A 38 1.10 4.15 -9.81
N ALA A 39 2.11 4.21 -8.94
CA ALA A 39 3.49 4.27 -9.38
C ALA A 39 3.92 2.92 -9.97
N GLY A 40 4.89 2.95 -10.85
CA GLY A 40 5.55 1.76 -11.36
C GLY A 40 7.03 2.06 -11.52
N HIS A 41 7.87 1.21 -10.96
CA HIS A 41 9.30 1.27 -11.23
C HIS A 41 9.82 -0.13 -11.54
N THR A 42 10.70 -0.19 -12.50
CA THR A 42 11.33 -1.43 -12.93
C THR A 42 12.75 -1.48 -12.38
N VAL A 43 13.06 -2.57 -11.72
CA VAL A 43 14.42 -2.87 -11.23
C VAL A 43 14.96 -4.07 -12.00
N VAL A 44 16.21 -3.96 -12.46
CA VAL A 44 16.89 -5.03 -13.18
C VAL A 44 18.06 -5.51 -12.32
N ILE A 45 18.07 -6.81 -11.98
CA ILE A 45 19.12 -7.45 -11.17
C ILE A 45 19.59 -8.69 -11.95
N GLY A 46 20.76 -8.60 -12.55
CA GLY A 46 21.21 -9.64 -13.49
C GLY A 46 20.20 -9.82 -14.62
N ASP A 47 19.68 -11.04 -14.79
CA ASP A 47 18.68 -11.37 -15.80
C ASP A 47 17.22 -11.19 -15.31
N ARG A 48 17.02 -10.78 -14.05
CA ARG A 48 15.68 -10.59 -13.47
C ARG A 48 15.19 -9.16 -13.71
N VAL A 49 13.98 -9.05 -14.23
CA VAL A 49 13.25 -7.77 -14.40
C VAL A 49 12.06 -7.78 -13.45
N LEU A 50 12.13 -6.94 -12.42
CA LEU A 50 11.10 -6.83 -11.40
C LEU A 50 10.36 -5.49 -11.55
N LYS A 51 9.04 -5.55 -11.45
CA LYS A 51 8.18 -4.35 -11.49
C LYS A 51 7.50 -4.18 -10.14
N PHE A 52 7.79 -3.07 -9.47
CA PHE A 52 7.20 -2.72 -8.19
C PHE A 52 6.27 -1.52 -8.32
N HIS A 53 5.15 -1.56 -7.61
CA HIS A 53 4.17 -0.47 -7.53
C HIS A 53 4.07 0.10 -6.11
N LEU A 54 4.30 -0.72 -5.09
CA LEU A 54 4.22 -0.36 -3.68
C LEU A 54 5.56 -0.43 -2.96
N LEU A 55 6.33 -1.49 -3.18
CA LEU A 55 7.61 -1.68 -2.50
C LEU A 55 8.60 -0.56 -2.85
N PRO A 56 9.28 0.02 -1.85
CA PRO A 56 10.38 0.95 -2.10
C PRO A 56 11.55 0.28 -2.83
N SER A 57 12.25 1.03 -3.69
CA SER A 57 13.37 0.51 -4.50
C SER A 57 14.51 -0.06 -3.66
N GLY A 58 14.63 0.33 -2.37
CA GLY A 58 15.62 -0.22 -1.45
C GLY A 58 15.47 -1.71 -1.14
N ILE A 59 14.40 -2.38 -1.63
CA ILE A 59 14.20 -3.84 -1.46
C ILE A 59 15.40 -4.63 -2.00
N THR A 60 16.08 -4.12 -3.01
CA THR A 60 17.24 -4.75 -3.64
C THR A 60 18.48 -4.80 -2.74
N ARG A 61 18.47 -4.08 -1.63
CA ARG A 61 19.61 -3.97 -0.68
C ARG A 61 19.32 -4.74 0.58
N GLN A 62 20.19 -5.69 0.94
CA GLN A 62 20.00 -6.56 2.12
C GLN A 62 20.07 -5.81 3.45
N ASP A 63 20.84 -4.74 3.52
CA ASP A 63 21.08 -3.96 4.75
C ASP A 63 20.17 -2.72 4.85
N CYS A 64 19.20 -2.57 3.96
CA CYS A 64 18.30 -1.44 3.92
C CYS A 64 16.93 -1.82 4.46
N SER A 65 16.44 -1.08 5.45
CA SER A 65 15.07 -1.19 5.94
C SER A 65 14.12 -0.35 5.11
N LEU A 66 12.88 -0.83 4.95
CA LEU A 66 11.88 -0.26 4.06
C LEU A 66 10.69 0.26 4.86
N ILE A 67 10.22 1.45 4.54
CA ILE A 67 9.03 2.04 5.15
C ILE A 67 7.98 2.37 4.10
N LEU A 68 6.76 1.89 4.32
CA LEU A 68 5.54 2.40 3.73
C LEU A 68 4.93 3.43 4.68
N GLY A 69 5.01 4.70 4.30
CA GLY A 69 4.80 5.84 5.20
C GLY A 69 3.35 6.24 5.41
N VAL A 70 3.16 7.24 6.24
CA VAL A 70 1.86 7.68 6.81
C VAL A 70 0.86 8.21 5.78
N VAL A 71 1.32 8.75 4.66
CA VAL A 71 0.44 9.33 3.64
C VAL A 71 0.06 8.31 2.58
N MET A 72 0.61 7.11 2.60
CA MET A 72 0.29 6.08 1.61
C MET A 72 -1.13 5.54 1.73
N VAL A 73 -1.65 5.13 0.58
CA VAL A 73 -2.79 4.22 0.45
C VAL A 73 -2.28 2.93 -0.24
N SER A 74 -2.46 1.79 0.40
CA SER A 74 -1.84 0.53 -0.03
C SER A 74 -2.88 -0.54 -0.30
N ALA A 75 -2.67 -1.30 -1.38
CA ALA A 75 -3.44 -2.51 -1.68
C ALA A 75 -2.66 -3.73 -1.13
N PRO A 76 -3.08 -4.34 0.00
CA PRO A 76 -2.32 -5.40 0.66
C PRO A 76 -2.06 -6.60 -0.23
N GLY A 77 -3.04 -7.03 -1.03
CA GLY A 77 -2.85 -8.13 -1.97
C GLY A 77 -1.75 -7.89 -3.01
N LEU A 78 -1.64 -6.65 -3.53
CA LEU A 78 -0.54 -6.30 -4.44
C LEU A 78 0.80 -6.26 -3.71
N LEU A 79 0.84 -5.72 -2.49
CA LEU A 79 2.05 -5.68 -1.68
C LEU A 79 2.57 -7.09 -1.39
N THR A 80 1.67 -8.03 -1.04
CA THR A 80 2.01 -9.44 -0.85
C THR A 80 2.58 -10.05 -2.13
N SER A 81 1.90 -9.86 -3.27
CA SER A 81 2.37 -10.39 -4.56
C SER A 81 3.74 -9.82 -4.96
N GLU A 82 4.02 -8.55 -4.67
CA GLU A 82 5.34 -7.96 -4.94
C GLU A 82 6.43 -8.56 -4.04
N LEU A 83 6.12 -8.86 -2.77
CA LEU A 83 7.02 -9.53 -1.85
C LEU A 83 7.29 -10.98 -2.29
N GLU A 84 6.26 -11.72 -2.67
CA GLU A 84 6.38 -13.09 -3.19
C GLU A 84 7.24 -13.14 -4.45
N ASN A 85 6.96 -12.27 -5.41
CA ASN A 85 7.76 -12.16 -6.65
C ASN A 85 9.22 -11.78 -6.38
N TRP A 86 9.48 -11.00 -5.32
CA TRP A 86 10.84 -10.70 -4.88
C TRP A 86 11.53 -11.94 -4.31
N LEU A 87 10.81 -12.75 -3.54
CA LEU A 87 11.33 -13.95 -2.88
C LEU A 87 11.54 -15.14 -3.82
N GLU A 88 10.84 -15.21 -4.97
CA GLU A 88 10.99 -16.29 -5.96
C GLU A 88 12.37 -16.26 -6.65
N PRO A 89 12.86 -17.42 -7.17
CA PRO A 89 14.12 -18.02 -6.79
C PRO A 89 15.29 -17.03 -6.82
N GLY A 90 15.91 -16.82 -5.68
CA GLY A 90 17.15 -16.05 -5.48
C GLY A 90 16.97 -14.64 -4.91
N GLY A 91 15.76 -14.25 -4.54
CA GLY A 91 15.54 -13.10 -3.66
C GLY A 91 15.72 -13.55 -2.21
N ASP A 92 16.67 -12.97 -1.48
CA ASP A 92 16.73 -13.19 -0.04
C ASP A 92 15.51 -12.58 0.61
N ALA A 93 14.81 -13.37 1.42
CA ALA A 93 13.83 -12.80 2.35
C ALA A 93 14.50 -11.63 3.07
N PRO A 94 13.80 -10.48 3.24
CA PRO A 94 14.31 -9.42 4.07
C PRO A 94 14.78 -10.02 5.41
N LYS A 95 16.09 -10.03 5.69
CA LYS A 95 16.62 -10.60 6.92
C LYS A 95 15.99 -9.86 8.08
N GLY A 96 15.23 -10.56 8.87
CA GLY A 96 14.42 -9.98 9.93
C GLY A 96 13.24 -9.17 9.38
N ASN A 97 12.55 -8.47 10.25
CA ASN A 97 11.46 -7.58 9.88
C ASN A 97 12.04 -6.27 9.32
N ARG A 98 12.35 -6.23 8.03
CA ARG A 98 12.91 -5.04 7.34
C ARG A 98 11.84 -4.20 6.64
N LEU A 99 10.61 -4.71 6.51
CA LEU A 99 9.50 -3.96 5.95
C LEU A 99 8.62 -3.47 7.09
N PHE A 100 8.50 -2.16 7.19
CA PHE A 100 7.64 -1.49 8.15
C PHE A 100 6.51 -0.77 7.42
N VAL A 101 5.29 -1.06 7.81
CA VAL A 101 4.09 -0.40 7.33
C VAL A 101 3.58 0.54 8.40
N SER A 102 3.42 1.81 8.05
CA SER A 102 2.90 2.78 9.01
C SER A 102 1.52 2.38 9.51
N GLU A 103 1.32 2.37 10.84
CA GLU A 103 0.00 2.23 11.45
C GLU A 103 -1.03 3.23 10.90
N ARG A 104 -0.56 4.38 10.38
CA ARG A 104 -1.37 5.46 9.82
C ARG A 104 -1.58 5.38 8.31
N ALA A 105 -0.92 4.43 7.62
CA ALA A 105 -1.16 4.16 6.21
C ALA A 105 -2.56 3.56 6.02
N HIS A 106 -3.25 3.94 4.93
CA HIS A 106 -4.62 3.49 4.66
C HIS A 106 -4.63 2.29 3.73
N ILE A 107 -5.67 1.48 3.89
CA ILE A 107 -5.88 0.26 3.12
C ILE A 107 -6.84 0.55 1.97
N ILE A 108 -6.45 0.15 0.77
CA ILE A 108 -7.34 0.13 -0.40
C ILE A 108 -8.16 -1.15 -0.33
N LEU A 109 -9.46 -1.00 -0.10
CA LEU A 109 -10.44 -2.08 -0.04
C LEU A 109 -11.11 -2.32 -1.42
N PRO A 110 -11.77 -3.48 -1.63
CA PRO A 110 -12.46 -3.78 -2.89
C PRO A 110 -13.43 -2.69 -3.34
N TYR A 111 -14.17 -2.09 -2.41
CA TYR A 111 -15.13 -1.04 -2.74
C TYR A 111 -14.46 0.22 -3.33
N HIS A 112 -13.24 0.56 -2.91
CA HIS A 112 -12.50 1.69 -3.51
C HIS A 112 -12.23 1.45 -4.99
N ARG A 113 -11.89 0.21 -5.36
CA ARG A 113 -11.69 -0.16 -6.76
C ARG A 113 -12.99 -0.10 -7.56
N ALA A 114 -14.09 -0.55 -6.96
CA ALA A 114 -15.42 -0.43 -7.57
C ALA A 114 -15.80 1.04 -7.79
N MET A 115 -15.60 1.91 -6.79
CA MET A 115 -15.83 3.36 -6.92
C MET A 115 -14.97 4.01 -8.00
N ASP A 116 -13.66 3.67 -8.03
CA ASP A 116 -12.70 4.23 -9.00
C ASP A 116 -13.05 3.84 -10.44
N SER A 117 -13.66 2.67 -10.65
CA SER A 117 -14.08 2.20 -11.96
C SER A 117 -15.32 2.94 -12.53
N LEU A 118 -16.09 3.61 -11.68
CA LEU A 118 -17.27 4.37 -12.08
C LEU A 118 -16.92 5.78 -12.59
N ASP A 119 -15.82 6.34 -12.12
CA ASP A 119 -15.38 7.68 -12.53
C ASP A 119 -14.72 7.62 -13.91
N LYS A 120 -15.48 8.06 -14.93
CA LYS A 120 -15.02 8.14 -16.33
C LYS A 120 -14.52 9.55 -16.71
N THR A 121 -14.61 10.52 -15.81
CA THR A 121 -14.32 11.93 -16.10
C THR A 121 -12.85 12.26 -16.07
N ILE A 122 -12.09 11.55 -15.23
CA ILE A 122 -10.63 11.64 -15.12
C ILE A 122 -10.07 10.28 -15.49
N GLY A 123 -9.05 10.23 -16.35
CA GLY A 123 -8.38 8.97 -16.69
C GLY A 123 -7.75 8.32 -15.46
N THR A 124 -8.56 7.54 -14.72
CA THR A 124 -8.10 6.83 -13.54
C THR A 124 -7.43 5.52 -13.93
N THR A 125 -6.60 4.99 -13.03
CA THR A 125 -5.99 3.67 -13.22
C THR A 125 -6.92 2.53 -12.79
N GLY A 126 -8.10 2.82 -12.24
CA GLY A 126 -9.06 1.84 -11.71
C GLY A 126 -8.54 1.09 -10.46
N ARG A 127 -7.51 1.63 -9.79
CA ARG A 127 -6.82 0.96 -8.69
C ARG A 127 -7.32 1.35 -7.29
N GLY A 128 -8.35 2.20 -7.22
CA GLY A 128 -8.99 2.62 -5.97
C GLY A 128 -8.25 3.69 -5.19
N ILE A 129 -7.26 4.36 -5.78
CA ILE A 129 -6.40 5.31 -5.07
C ILE A 129 -7.16 6.58 -4.71
N GLY A 130 -7.86 7.18 -5.66
CA GLY A 130 -8.66 8.39 -5.45
C GLY A 130 -9.70 8.21 -4.34
N PRO A 131 -10.58 7.22 -4.42
CA PRO A 131 -11.55 6.91 -3.37
C PRO A 131 -10.92 6.63 -2.01
N ALA A 132 -9.78 5.90 -1.94
CA ALA A 132 -9.09 5.64 -0.68
C ALA A 132 -8.51 6.92 -0.06
N TYR A 133 -8.00 7.86 -0.87
CA TYR A 133 -7.60 9.18 -0.37
C TYR A 133 -8.79 10.02 0.06
N SER A 134 -9.93 9.94 -0.62
CA SER A 134 -11.17 10.59 -0.18
C SER A 134 -11.57 10.12 1.21
N ASP A 135 -11.59 8.81 1.44
CA ASP A 135 -11.92 8.24 2.75
C ASP A 135 -10.89 8.62 3.83
N LYS A 136 -9.60 8.68 3.47
CA LYS A 136 -8.56 9.18 4.35
C LYS A 136 -8.81 10.60 4.82
N ILE A 137 -9.14 11.51 3.90
CA ILE A 137 -9.42 12.92 4.22
C ILE A 137 -10.72 13.06 5.02
N ASN A 138 -11.74 12.26 4.70
CA ASN A 138 -13.01 12.20 5.43
C ASN A 138 -12.89 11.48 6.79
N ARG A 139 -11.73 10.90 7.11
CA ARG A 139 -11.44 10.18 8.36
C ARG A 139 -12.32 8.95 8.59
N ILE A 140 -12.72 8.28 7.51
CA ILE A 140 -13.52 7.06 7.53
C ILE A 140 -12.79 5.85 6.92
N GLY A 141 -11.60 6.09 6.35
CA GLY A 141 -10.79 5.05 5.75
C GLY A 141 -10.13 4.14 6.78
N LEU A 142 -10.03 2.86 6.47
CA LEU A 142 -9.36 1.85 7.29
C LEU A 142 -7.84 2.04 7.23
N ARG A 143 -7.19 2.07 8.38
CA ARG A 143 -5.72 2.14 8.52
C ARG A 143 -5.16 0.76 8.91
N PHE A 144 -3.88 0.55 8.65
CA PHE A 144 -3.21 -0.66 9.14
C PHE A 144 -3.23 -0.77 10.67
N GLY A 145 -3.12 0.35 11.39
CA GLY A 145 -3.19 0.36 12.85
C GLY A 145 -4.54 0.00 13.45
N ASP A 146 -5.62 0.12 12.67
CA ASP A 146 -6.97 -0.21 13.16
C ASP A 146 -7.23 -1.73 13.13
N LEU A 147 -6.41 -2.51 12.39
CA LEU A 147 -6.65 -3.93 12.15
C LEU A 147 -6.72 -4.76 13.44
N ALA A 148 -5.83 -4.48 14.40
CA ALA A 148 -5.78 -5.24 15.66
C ALA A 148 -7.08 -5.13 16.48
N GLU A 149 -7.78 -3.99 16.39
CA GLU A 149 -9.04 -3.76 17.09
C GLU A 149 -10.23 -4.44 16.42
N ILE A 150 -10.21 -4.51 15.07
CA ILE A 150 -11.38 -4.93 14.28
C ILE A 150 -11.27 -6.36 13.74
N VAL A 151 -10.11 -7.01 13.85
CA VAL A 151 -9.83 -8.32 13.27
C VAL A 151 -10.80 -9.42 13.75
N ASN A 152 -11.33 -9.28 14.95
CA ASN A 152 -12.31 -10.18 15.56
C ASN A 152 -13.67 -9.51 15.84
N ASP A 153 -13.98 -8.40 15.15
CA ASP A 153 -15.23 -7.66 15.33
C ASP A 153 -16.13 -7.74 14.08
N PRO A 154 -17.04 -8.74 14.01
CA PRO A 154 -18.00 -8.84 12.91
C PRO A 154 -18.97 -7.66 12.83
N SER A 155 -19.22 -6.95 13.95
CA SER A 155 -20.12 -5.80 13.97
C SER A 155 -19.52 -4.61 13.23
N TRP A 156 -18.20 -4.45 13.28
CA TRP A 156 -17.47 -3.50 12.47
C TRP A 156 -17.64 -3.79 10.97
N ALA A 157 -17.43 -5.06 10.56
CA ALA A 157 -17.55 -5.46 9.15
C ALA A 157 -18.97 -5.21 8.62
N GLN A 158 -20.00 -5.50 9.42
CA GLN A 158 -21.40 -5.24 9.07
C GLN A 158 -21.63 -3.73 8.85
N SER A 159 -21.26 -2.89 9.81
CA SER A 159 -21.44 -1.44 9.72
C SER A 159 -20.62 -0.82 8.59
N ALA A 160 -19.40 -1.31 8.36
CA ALA A 160 -18.54 -0.85 7.28
C ALA A 160 -19.13 -1.17 5.90
N THR A 161 -19.64 -2.40 5.72
CA THR A 161 -20.25 -2.81 4.44
C THR A 161 -21.54 -2.09 4.16
N GLU A 162 -22.38 -1.80 5.15
CA GLU A 162 -23.58 -0.97 4.98
C GLU A 162 -23.23 0.41 4.43
N ARG A 163 -22.23 1.08 5.00
CA ARG A 163 -21.75 2.38 4.52
C ARG A 163 -21.18 2.28 3.09
N MET A 164 -20.33 1.29 2.83
CA MET A 164 -19.71 1.07 1.52
C MET A 164 -20.77 0.81 0.44
N ASN A 165 -21.75 -0.05 0.73
CA ASN A 165 -22.80 -0.39 -0.20
C ASN A 165 -23.75 0.79 -0.47
N SER A 166 -24.04 1.60 0.56
CA SER A 166 -24.80 2.85 0.37
C SER A 166 -24.07 3.84 -0.54
N SER A 167 -22.75 3.95 -0.39
CA SER A 167 -21.92 4.80 -1.26
C SER A 167 -21.88 4.29 -2.71
N LEU A 168 -21.73 2.98 -2.90
CA LEU A 168 -21.75 2.35 -4.21
C LEU A 168 -23.10 2.53 -4.91
N GLU A 169 -24.20 2.34 -4.19
CA GLU A 169 -25.55 2.54 -4.71
C GLU A 169 -25.80 3.99 -5.12
N ALA A 170 -25.41 4.94 -4.27
CA ALA A 170 -25.51 6.37 -4.57
C ALA A 170 -24.70 6.77 -5.82
N ALA A 171 -23.59 6.05 -6.09
CA ALA A 171 -22.77 6.22 -7.29
C ALA A 171 -23.29 5.46 -8.52
N GLY A 172 -24.40 4.72 -8.40
CA GLY A 172 -25.01 3.96 -9.51
C GLY A 172 -24.31 2.62 -9.78
N SER A 173 -23.65 2.03 -8.80
CA SER A 173 -23.00 0.73 -8.92
C SER A 173 -23.91 -0.43 -8.50
N ASP A 174 -23.87 -1.50 -9.27
CA ASP A 174 -24.52 -2.78 -8.92
C ASP A 174 -23.62 -3.66 -8.02
N VAL A 175 -22.34 -3.27 -7.82
CA VAL A 175 -21.42 -4.00 -6.96
C VAL A 175 -21.90 -3.93 -5.51
N ARG A 176 -21.82 -5.05 -4.80
CA ARG A 176 -22.09 -5.14 -3.36
C ARG A 176 -20.93 -5.82 -2.65
N ILE A 177 -20.57 -5.27 -1.51
CA ILE A 177 -19.55 -5.82 -0.62
C ILE A 177 -20.27 -6.67 0.41
N ASP A 178 -19.78 -7.88 0.62
CA ASP A 178 -20.28 -8.80 1.62
C ASP A 178 -19.50 -8.66 2.93
N ALA A 179 -20.20 -8.62 4.07
CA ALA A 179 -19.59 -8.39 5.38
C ALA A 179 -18.64 -9.53 5.79
N GLN A 180 -19.00 -10.78 5.49
CA GLN A 180 -18.12 -11.91 5.80
C GLN A 180 -16.85 -11.88 4.96
N SER A 181 -16.97 -11.54 3.69
CA SER A 181 -15.83 -11.38 2.79
C SER A 181 -14.91 -10.26 3.26
N LEU A 182 -15.46 -9.13 3.70
CA LEU A 182 -14.68 -8.02 4.25
C LEU A 182 -13.97 -8.44 5.55
N GLN A 183 -14.65 -9.15 6.44
CA GLN A 183 -14.07 -9.65 7.68
C GLN A 183 -12.90 -10.61 7.39
N ASN A 184 -13.08 -11.54 6.46
CA ASN A 184 -12.03 -12.47 6.05
C ASN A 184 -10.81 -11.74 5.46
N GLU A 185 -11.04 -10.68 4.65
CA GLU A 185 -9.96 -9.86 4.11
C GLU A 185 -9.20 -9.13 5.22
N VAL A 186 -9.89 -8.55 6.20
CA VAL A 186 -9.26 -7.91 7.38
C VAL A 186 -8.42 -8.91 8.18
N GLN A 187 -8.94 -10.10 8.43
CA GLN A 187 -8.21 -11.16 9.12
C GLN A 187 -6.95 -11.58 8.36
N TRP A 188 -7.07 -11.76 7.05
CA TRP A 188 -5.95 -12.10 6.19
C TRP A 188 -4.87 -11.01 6.20
N ILE A 189 -5.27 -9.72 6.06
CA ILE A 189 -4.33 -8.59 6.09
C ILE A 189 -3.61 -8.53 7.45
N HIS A 190 -4.36 -8.63 8.54
CA HIS A 190 -3.78 -8.62 9.89
C HIS A 190 -2.77 -9.76 10.06
N GLY A 191 -3.15 -10.99 9.71
CA GLY A 191 -2.27 -12.15 9.85
C GLY A 191 -0.94 -12.04 9.10
N ILE A 192 -0.93 -11.35 7.95
CA ILE A 192 0.30 -11.15 7.18
C ILE A 192 1.14 -9.98 7.71
N TYR A 193 0.51 -8.87 8.06
CA TYR A 193 1.21 -7.60 8.29
C TYR A 193 1.36 -7.20 9.75
N GLU A 194 0.76 -7.90 10.72
CA GLU A 194 0.79 -7.56 12.15
C GLU A 194 2.22 -7.22 12.63
N SER A 195 3.18 -8.08 12.33
CA SER A 195 4.58 -7.90 12.73
C SER A 195 5.31 -6.76 11.98
N SER A 196 4.75 -6.28 10.89
CA SER A 196 5.29 -5.18 10.08
C SER A 196 4.66 -3.83 10.39
N ILE A 197 3.51 -3.80 11.07
CA ILE A 197 2.83 -2.55 11.43
C ILE A 197 3.61 -1.84 12.54
N ALA A 198 3.93 -0.58 12.33
CA ALA A 198 4.73 0.19 13.27
C ALA A 198 4.38 1.69 13.25
N ASN A 199 4.73 2.37 14.34
CA ASN A 199 4.74 3.84 14.37
C ASN A 199 5.98 4.35 13.63
N THR A 200 5.90 4.39 12.31
CA THR A 200 7.03 4.77 11.46
C THR A 200 7.48 6.22 11.62
N GLY A 201 6.66 7.08 12.21
CA GLY A 201 7.04 8.46 12.53
C GLY A 201 8.06 8.59 13.65
N LEU A 202 8.22 7.55 14.46
CA LEU A 202 9.24 7.48 15.52
C LEU A 202 10.53 6.76 15.07
N MET A 203 10.54 6.19 13.86
CA MET A 203 11.67 5.40 13.35
C MET A 203 12.63 6.23 12.47
N LEU A 204 12.16 7.37 11.95
CA LEU A 204 12.88 8.32 11.11
C LEU A 204 13.25 9.58 11.88
#